data_fb6d7d33fccf51ae25980dcec8523a1b
#
_entry.id   fb6d7d33fccf51ae25980dcec8523a1b
#
_cell.length_a   1.000
_cell.length_b   1.000
_cell.length_c   1.000
_cell.angle_alpha   90.00
_cell.angle_beta   90.00
_cell.angle_gamma   90.00
#
_symmetry.space_group_name_H-M   'P 1'
#
loop_
_entity.id
_entity.type
_entity.pdbx_description
1 polymer ?
#
loop_
_entity_poly.entity_id
_entity_poly.type
_entity_poly.pdbx_seq_one_letter_code
_entity_poly.pdbx_strand_id
1 'polypeptide(L)'
;MKKYISLLLCCAALWLCACVSPEQSAEAPTTGSNIEAAQAVNAEFTTDDGQIKISIHDGNADAIPAAMPVLRVRPKVITSDIARQMAEGLFGEAELFECSEELSKAEIADMIAVYEYAVTDESIRADHGEDAPQSWIESVRDARLAILEYYRNAYAMARDEVTPVPCEWKFYPMEHYAVHGFDYAGSDQYYTDTFPAGMSVDLRAVTELGGVPYEFWVNNNEREDFRNHSLSAFVLVPDFGETAEERQGRTREWYMSMGLYSDTAADESALDAACARAVELSEEMGLGEWRFSSAAVDRTASTGEGWQIEITGAPVYEGYPVNWQSAAGQDYCPESLTIRMANSGALIELQYTSPMEVVEAAEQAAALKTWADMEPLAMQTMRSLSYETLIPNYASEKEWWDVIGAVITEVRLDIDRVCIGYTRVPCDGGSFLLVPSLSFPGKLGVTGYIPGVHESPMELLDRDGDGYNVSLDFDLRDGGRIG
;
A
#
# COMPACT_ATOMS: atom_id res chain seq x y z
N MET A 1 -11.23 -22.90 2.75
CA MET A 1 -10.52 -22.20 1.69
C MET A 1 -10.88 -20.71 1.61
N LYS A 2 -12.15 -20.29 1.75
CA LYS A 2 -12.55 -18.87 1.73
C LYS A 2 -11.74 -17.94 2.66
N LYS A 3 -11.12 -18.43 3.71
CA LYS A 3 -10.44 -17.63 4.74
C LYS A 3 -8.91 -17.64 4.65
N TYR A 4 -8.29 -18.54 3.90
CA TYR A 4 -6.83 -18.69 3.85
C TYR A 4 -6.15 -17.86 2.76
N ILE A 5 -6.90 -17.51 1.72
CA ILE A 5 -6.39 -16.67 0.62
C ILE A 5 -6.26 -15.23 1.06
N SER A 6 -7.12 -14.76 1.98
CA SER A 6 -7.00 -13.41 2.54
C SER A 6 -5.66 -13.18 3.26
N LEU A 7 -5.15 -14.15 4.01
CA LEU A 7 -3.89 -13.99 4.74
C LEU A 7 -2.65 -13.97 3.81
N LEU A 8 -2.67 -14.77 2.74
CA LEU A 8 -1.59 -14.80 1.75
C LEU A 8 -1.65 -13.60 0.79
N LEU A 9 -2.86 -13.11 0.47
CA LEU A 9 -3.03 -11.91 -0.35
C LEU A 9 -2.68 -10.64 0.42
N CYS A 10 -2.99 -10.54 1.72
CA CYS A 10 -2.55 -9.41 2.53
C CYS A 10 -1.02 -9.30 2.66
N CYS A 11 -0.31 -10.43 2.75
CA CYS A 11 1.16 -10.41 2.72
C CYS A 11 1.73 -10.08 1.34
N ALA A 12 1.00 -10.40 0.25
CA ALA A 12 1.41 -10.05 -1.11
C ALA A 12 1.03 -8.61 -1.48
N ALA A 13 -0.09 -8.08 -0.97
CA ALA A 13 -0.52 -6.70 -1.20
C ALA A 13 0.44 -5.68 -0.53
N LEU A 14 1.05 -6.02 0.60
CA LEU A 14 2.09 -5.19 1.24
C LEU A 14 3.37 -5.06 0.40
N TRP A 15 3.55 -5.90 -0.63
CA TRP A 15 4.71 -5.86 -1.54
C TRP A 15 4.41 -5.21 -2.90
N LEU A 16 3.15 -4.92 -3.23
CA LEU A 16 2.73 -4.39 -4.53
C LEU A 16 2.33 -2.92 -4.53
N CYS A 17 2.40 -2.22 -3.39
CA CYS A 17 2.06 -0.81 -3.28
C CYS A 17 3.15 0.15 -3.77
N ALA A 18 3.91 -0.20 -4.79
CA ALA A 18 4.85 0.73 -5.39
C ALA A 18 4.65 0.68 -6.90
N CYS A 19 3.92 1.61 -7.45
CA CYS A 19 4.04 2.13 -8.83
C CYS A 19 2.70 2.59 -9.41
N VAL A 20 2.28 3.81 -9.09
CA VAL A 20 1.34 4.55 -9.93
C VAL A 20 1.82 6.00 -10.03
N SER A 21 1.98 6.49 -11.25
CA SER A 21 2.27 7.90 -11.51
C SER A 21 1.02 8.72 -11.30
N PRO A 22 1.07 9.81 -10.54
CA PRO A 22 -0.04 10.74 -10.46
C PRO A 22 -0.01 11.70 -11.66
N GLU A 23 -0.93 11.56 -12.57
CA GLU A 23 -1.25 12.62 -13.51
C GLU A 23 -2.49 13.38 -13.04
N GLN A 24 -2.30 14.69 -12.93
CA GLN A 24 -3.23 15.81 -12.78
C GLN A 24 -3.73 16.19 -11.39
N SER A 25 -3.38 17.42 -11.06
CA SER A 25 -3.75 18.13 -9.84
C SER A 25 -4.99 19.01 -10.03
N ALA A 26 -5.94 18.93 -9.06
CA ALA A 26 -6.96 19.95 -8.88
C ALA A 26 -6.38 21.17 -8.16
N GLU A 27 -6.76 22.37 -8.60
CA GLU A 27 -6.29 23.65 -8.06
C GLU A 27 -6.71 23.88 -6.60
N ALA A 28 -5.75 24.33 -5.78
CA ALA A 28 -5.95 24.66 -4.37
C ALA A 28 -6.56 26.07 -4.18
N PRO A 29 -7.34 26.34 -3.11
CA PRO A 29 -7.88 27.65 -2.81
C PRO A 29 -6.80 28.60 -2.24
N THR A 30 -6.69 29.77 -2.84
CA THR A 30 -5.77 30.85 -2.45
C THR A 30 -6.25 31.64 -1.25
N THR A 31 -5.47 31.64 -0.16
CA THR A 31 -5.51 32.70 0.85
C THR A 31 -4.24 33.55 0.75
N GLY A 32 -4.42 34.85 0.54
CA GLY A 32 -3.37 35.73 0.06
C GLY A 32 -2.32 36.15 1.08
N SER A 33 -1.09 36.22 0.61
CA SER A 33 -0.14 37.36 0.73
C SER A 33 1.15 37.00 -0.02
N ASN A 34 1.57 37.86 -0.96
CA ASN A 34 2.84 37.87 -1.72
C ASN A 34 3.40 36.49 -2.09
N ILE A 35 2.69 35.77 -2.95
CA ILE A 35 3.14 34.55 -3.57
C ILE A 35 3.99 34.94 -4.77
N GLU A 36 5.27 34.60 -4.80
CA GLU A 36 6.03 34.62 -6.05
C GLU A 36 5.28 33.73 -7.05
N ALA A 37 5.10 34.20 -8.27
CA ALA A 37 4.38 33.45 -9.29
C ALA A 37 5.05 32.08 -9.52
N ALA A 38 4.24 31.05 -9.70
CA ALA A 38 4.71 29.73 -10.11
C ALA A 38 5.73 29.86 -11.26
N GLN A 39 6.88 29.23 -11.11
CA GLN A 39 7.95 29.26 -12.10
C GLN A 39 8.03 27.95 -12.84
N ALA A 40 8.20 28.00 -14.16
CA ALA A 40 8.53 26.82 -14.93
C ALA A 40 9.96 26.38 -14.59
N VAL A 41 10.15 25.13 -14.19
CA VAL A 41 11.47 24.53 -13.95
C VAL A 41 11.77 23.55 -15.07
N ASN A 42 12.73 23.91 -15.93
CA ASN A 42 13.16 23.06 -17.02
C ASN A 42 14.67 22.96 -17.01
N ALA A 43 15.20 21.77 -16.85
CA ALA A 43 16.64 21.53 -16.84
C ALA A 43 16.96 20.12 -17.36
N GLU A 44 18.00 20.01 -18.17
CA GLU A 44 18.60 18.75 -18.58
C GLU A 44 20.10 18.80 -18.30
N PHE A 45 20.61 17.85 -17.56
CA PHE A 45 22.03 17.76 -17.25
C PHE A 45 22.43 16.34 -16.88
N THR A 46 23.74 16.11 -16.81
CA THR A 46 24.31 14.87 -16.33
C THR A 46 25.04 15.13 -15.03
N THR A 47 25.08 14.15 -14.13
CA THR A 47 25.86 14.26 -12.89
C THR A 47 27.35 14.49 -13.18
N ASP A 48 28.10 15.02 -12.21
CA ASP A 48 29.49 15.42 -12.38
C ASP A 48 30.41 14.23 -12.75
N ASP A 49 30.04 13.03 -12.34
CA ASP A 49 30.72 11.79 -12.72
C ASP A 49 30.30 11.25 -14.10
N GLY A 50 29.32 11.88 -14.74
CA GLY A 50 28.82 11.53 -16.06
C GLY A 50 27.92 10.28 -16.11
N GLN A 51 27.48 9.77 -14.97
CA GLN A 51 26.81 8.47 -14.90
C GLN A 51 25.28 8.55 -14.98
N ILE A 52 24.67 9.64 -14.47
CA ILE A 52 23.22 9.78 -14.37
C ILE A 52 22.75 10.97 -15.20
N LYS A 53 21.77 10.74 -16.05
CA LYS A 53 21.08 11.82 -16.78
C LYS A 53 19.86 12.24 -15.97
N ILE A 54 19.71 13.54 -15.76
CA ILE A 54 18.59 14.13 -15.03
C ILE A 54 17.86 15.08 -15.96
N SER A 55 16.55 14.90 -16.09
CA SER A 55 15.66 15.81 -16.78
C SER A 55 14.57 16.29 -15.84
N ILE A 56 14.30 17.60 -15.83
CA ILE A 56 13.27 18.25 -15.03
C ILE A 56 12.37 19.01 -15.99
N HIS A 57 11.09 18.69 -15.99
CA HIS A 57 10.10 19.27 -16.88
C HIS A 57 8.83 19.64 -16.11
N ASP A 58 8.90 20.68 -15.27
CA ASP A 58 7.72 21.22 -14.58
C ASP A 58 7.37 22.59 -15.14
N GLY A 59 6.23 22.68 -15.82
CA GLY A 59 5.72 23.94 -16.37
C GLY A 59 5.14 24.90 -15.33
N ASN A 60 4.90 24.44 -14.10
CA ASN A 60 4.15 25.20 -13.10
C ASN A 60 4.48 24.77 -11.66
N ALA A 61 5.75 24.88 -11.27
CA ALA A 61 6.18 24.54 -9.91
C ALA A 61 5.46 25.41 -8.86
N ASP A 62 5.15 24.82 -7.71
CA ASP A 62 4.47 25.48 -6.60
C ASP A 62 5.28 26.71 -6.10
N ALA A 63 4.57 27.77 -5.72
CA ALA A 63 5.19 28.95 -5.13
C ALA A 63 5.62 28.68 -3.67
N ILE A 64 6.86 29.01 -3.32
CA ILE A 64 7.36 28.84 -1.95
C ILE A 64 6.73 29.91 -1.04
N PRO A 65 6.02 29.51 0.04
CA PRO A 65 5.49 30.47 1.01
C PRO A 65 6.61 31.11 1.83
N ALA A 66 6.35 32.26 2.45
CA ALA A 66 7.35 32.97 3.25
C ALA A 66 7.75 32.17 4.52
N ALA A 67 6.83 31.39 5.06
CA ALA A 67 7.05 30.55 6.24
C ALA A 67 6.08 29.37 6.27
N MET A 68 6.50 28.27 6.88
CA MET A 68 5.67 27.11 7.25
C MET A 68 6.06 26.65 8.66
N PRO A 69 5.13 26.05 9.43
CA PRO A 69 5.50 25.44 10.71
C PRO A 69 6.32 24.16 10.49
N VAL A 70 7.15 23.82 11.47
CA VAL A 70 7.71 22.47 11.61
C VAL A 70 6.85 21.74 12.62
N LEU A 71 6.25 20.61 12.24
CA LEU A 71 5.34 19.88 13.09
C LEU A 71 6.02 18.63 13.65
N ARG A 72 5.78 18.37 14.93
CA ARG A 72 6.11 17.07 15.52
C ARG A 72 4.90 16.18 15.44
N VAL A 73 5.08 15.01 14.84
CA VAL A 73 4.04 13.98 14.70
C VAL A 73 4.51 12.67 15.35
N ARG A 74 3.56 11.85 15.72
CA ARG A 74 3.82 10.48 16.18
C ARG A 74 2.79 9.51 15.58
N PRO A 75 3.12 8.21 15.54
CA PRO A 75 2.16 7.18 15.18
C PRO A 75 0.90 7.25 16.04
N LYS A 76 -0.25 7.12 15.41
CA LYS A 76 -1.57 7.15 16.05
C LYS A 76 -2.16 5.74 16.06
N VAL A 77 -2.40 5.22 17.25
CA VAL A 77 -3.11 3.95 17.43
C VAL A 77 -4.56 4.10 16.99
N ILE A 78 -5.08 3.13 16.25
CA ILE A 78 -6.48 3.06 15.87
C ILE A 78 -7.25 2.39 17.02
N THR A 79 -7.86 3.18 17.88
CA THR A 79 -8.69 2.67 19.00
C THR A 79 -10.01 2.12 18.49
N SER A 80 -10.76 1.42 19.36
CA SER A 80 -12.11 0.90 19.06
C SER A 80 -13.08 1.99 18.60
N ASP A 81 -13.02 3.18 19.22
CA ASP A 81 -13.88 4.30 18.84
C ASP A 81 -13.50 4.86 17.47
N ILE A 82 -12.21 4.97 17.17
CA ILE A 82 -11.71 5.39 15.84
C ILE A 82 -12.10 4.35 14.79
N ALA A 83 -11.89 3.05 15.06
CA ALA A 83 -12.27 1.97 14.16
C ALA A 83 -13.77 1.99 13.86
N ARG A 84 -14.62 2.22 14.88
CA ARG A 84 -16.06 2.34 14.72
C ARG A 84 -16.43 3.54 13.84
N GLN A 85 -15.88 4.72 14.10
CA GLN A 85 -16.11 5.92 13.29
C GLN A 85 -15.74 5.69 11.82
N MET A 86 -14.59 5.05 11.57
CA MET A 86 -14.14 4.73 10.21
C MET A 86 -15.07 3.74 9.52
N ALA A 87 -15.54 2.71 10.23
CA ALA A 87 -16.49 1.74 9.68
C ALA A 87 -17.86 2.38 9.39
N GLU A 88 -18.34 3.26 10.26
CA GLU A 88 -19.58 4.04 10.03
C GLU A 88 -19.44 4.95 8.80
N GLY A 89 -18.28 5.58 8.58
CA GLY A 89 -17.99 6.36 7.39
C GLY A 89 -17.95 5.51 6.10
N LEU A 90 -17.43 4.28 6.17
CA LEU A 90 -17.31 3.38 5.03
C LEU A 90 -18.62 2.68 4.66
N PHE A 91 -19.34 2.18 5.66
CA PHE A 91 -20.46 1.25 5.48
C PHE A 91 -21.82 1.85 5.90
N GLY A 92 -21.83 3.07 6.45
CA GLY A 92 -23.05 3.73 6.91
C GLY A 92 -23.71 2.94 8.03
N GLU A 93 -25.02 2.65 7.84
CA GLU A 93 -25.85 1.91 8.82
C GLU A 93 -25.75 0.37 8.67
N ALA A 94 -24.83 -0.15 7.85
CA ALA A 94 -24.68 -1.59 7.69
C ALA A 94 -24.21 -2.25 9.00
N GLU A 95 -24.84 -3.37 9.35
CA GLU A 95 -24.43 -4.14 10.53
C GLU A 95 -23.08 -4.84 10.26
N LEU A 96 -22.16 -4.71 11.21
CA LEU A 96 -20.91 -5.43 11.18
C LEU A 96 -20.96 -6.60 12.17
N PHE A 97 -20.44 -7.74 11.74
CA PHE A 97 -20.33 -8.96 12.53
C PHE A 97 -18.87 -9.30 12.76
N GLU A 98 -18.56 -9.93 13.88
CA GLU A 98 -17.21 -10.43 14.13
C GLU A 98 -16.80 -11.40 13.01
N CYS A 99 -15.57 -11.28 12.54
CA CYS A 99 -14.99 -12.25 11.62
C CYS A 99 -14.74 -13.55 12.39
N SER A 100 -15.73 -14.41 12.46
CA SER A 100 -15.59 -15.74 13.07
C SER A 100 -14.87 -16.65 12.11
N GLU A 101 -13.77 -17.27 12.58
CA GLU A 101 -13.12 -18.38 11.87
C GLU A 101 -13.73 -19.74 12.21
N GLU A 102 -14.75 -19.75 13.06
CA GLU A 102 -15.52 -20.96 13.33
C GLU A 102 -16.24 -21.40 12.05
N LEU A 103 -15.93 -22.59 11.59
CA LEU A 103 -16.58 -23.20 10.43
C LEU A 103 -17.72 -24.10 10.87
N SER A 104 -18.83 -24.02 10.14
CA SER A 104 -19.92 -24.99 10.28
C SER A 104 -19.47 -26.40 9.87
N LYS A 105 -20.21 -27.39 10.30
CA LYS A 105 -19.96 -28.78 9.92
C LYS A 105 -19.95 -29.03 8.42
N ALA A 106 -20.82 -28.30 7.69
CA ALA A 106 -20.87 -28.39 6.24
C ALA A 106 -19.61 -27.81 5.60
N GLU A 107 -19.17 -26.63 6.05
CA GLU A 107 -17.93 -26.00 5.56
C GLU A 107 -16.69 -26.86 5.86
N ILE A 108 -16.63 -27.47 7.04
CA ILE A 108 -15.53 -28.39 7.38
C ILE A 108 -15.58 -29.67 6.50
N ALA A 109 -16.76 -30.19 6.19
CA ALA A 109 -16.88 -31.34 5.29
C ALA A 109 -16.35 -30.97 3.88
N ASP A 110 -16.63 -29.79 3.39
CA ASP A 110 -16.10 -29.28 2.12
C ASP A 110 -14.57 -29.15 2.17
N MET A 111 -14.02 -28.64 3.29
CA MET A 111 -12.57 -28.57 3.49
C MET A 111 -11.91 -29.93 3.52
N ILE A 112 -12.54 -30.93 4.18
CA ILE A 112 -12.03 -32.31 4.18
C ILE A 112 -11.97 -32.84 2.74
N ALA A 113 -13.04 -32.67 1.96
CA ALA A 113 -13.07 -33.14 0.58
C ALA A 113 -11.98 -32.51 -0.28
N VAL A 114 -11.75 -31.19 -0.12
CA VAL A 114 -10.67 -30.47 -0.80
C VAL A 114 -9.30 -31.03 -0.43
N TYR A 115 -9.03 -31.20 0.86
CA TYR A 115 -7.72 -31.70 1.29
C TYR A 115 -7.52 -33.19 1.00
N GLU A 116 -8.58 -34.00 0.91
CA GLU A 116 -8.50 -35.39 0.43
C GLU A 116 -8.00 -35.45 -1.02
N TYR A 117 -8.41 -34.50 -1.86
CA TYR A 117 -7.83 -34.35 -3.21
C TYR A 117 -6.41 -33.73 -3.18
N ALA A 118 -6.21 -32.69 -2.38
CA ALA A 118 -4.95 -31.93 -2.32
C ALA A 118 -3.74 -32.78 -1.87
N VAL A 119 -3.94 -33.88 -1.16
CA VAL A 119 -2.84 -34.79 -0.76
C VAL A 119 -2.43 -35.79 -1.85
N THR A 120 -3.12 -35.82 -2.99
CA THR A 120 -2.77 -36.68 -4.11
C THR A 120 -1.54 -36.19 -4.87
N ASP A 121 -0.78 -37.13 -5.46
CA ASP A 121 0.37 -36.77 -6.32
C ASP A 121 -0.04 -35.89 -7.50
N GLU A 122 -1.21 -36.18 -8.07
CA GLU A 122 -1.78 -35.43 -9.17
C GLU A 122 -1.96 -33.94 -8.81
N SER A 123 -2.62 -33.66 -7.67
CA SER A 123 -2.83 -32.29 -7.21
C SER A 123 -1.51 -31.59 -6.89
N ILE A 124 -0.58 -32.29 -6.22
CA ILE A 124 0.71 -31.70 -5.86
C ILE A 124 1.55 -31.37 -7.11
N ARG A 125 1.53 -32.24 -8.12
CA ARG A 125 2.24 -31.97 -9.38
C ARG A 125 1.58 -30.88 -10.20
N ALA A 126 0.25 -30.78 -10.18
CA ALA A 126 -0.45 -29.68 -10.82
C ALA A 126 -0.05 -28.31 -10.23
N ASP A 127 0.15 -28.24 -8.91
CA ASP A 127 0.52 -26.99 -8.24
C ASP A 127 2.01 -26.65 -8.34
N HIS A 128 2.90 -27.65 -8.41
CA HIS A 128 4.36 -27.45 -8.31
C HIS A 128 5.15 -27.89 -9.54
N GLY A 129 4.46 -28.37 -10.58
CA GLY A 129 5.05 -28.82 -11.84
C GLY A 129 5.26 -30.35 -11.88
N GLU A 130 5.12 -30.92 -13.09
CA GLU A 130 5.28 -32.36 -13.37
C GLU A 130 6.67 -32.89 -12.98
N ASP A 131 7.69 -32.04 -13.08
CA ASP A 131 9.09 -32.36 -12.79
C ASP A 131 9.48 -32.15 -11.31
N ALA A 132 8.52 -31.86 -10.41
CA ALA A 132 8.81 -31.64 -9.00
C ALA A 132 9.50 -32.87 -8.38
N PRO A 133 10.62 -32.69 -7.63
CA PRO A 133 11.34 -33.79 -7.01
C PRO A 133 10.45 -34.59 -6.05
N GLN A 134 10.59 -35.91 -6.04
CA GLN A 134 9.78 -36.79 -5.19
C GLN A 134 9.85 -36.43 -3.70
N SER A 135 11.02 -36.03 -3.19
CA SER A 135 11.18 -35.57 -1.81
C SER A 135 10.39 -34.31 -1.50
N TRP A 136 10.23 -33.41 -2.49
CA TRP A 136 9.40 -32.23 -2.36
C TRP A 136 7.91 -32.60 -2.30
N ILE A 137 7.46 -33.48 -3.19
CA ILE A 137 6.09 -34.00 -3.21
C ILE A 137 5.73 -34.65 -1.87
N GLU A 138 6.62 -35.45 -1.28
CA GLU A 138 6.43 -36.06 0.03
C GLU A 138 6.31 -35.02 1.14
N SER A 139 7.17 -33.99 1.15
CA SER A 139 7.12 -32.93 2.14
C SER A 139 5.83 -32.10 2.06
N VAL A 140 5.38 -31.76 0.85
CA VAL A 140 4.10 -31.05 0.63
C VAL A 140 2.92 -31.91 1.07
N ARG A 141 2.95 -33.20 0.73
CA ARG A 141 1.91 -34.15 1.13
C ARG A 141 1.82 -34.25 2.64
N ASP A 142 2.93 -34.41 3.35
CA ASP A 142 2.94 -34.53 4.82
C ASP A 142 2.36 -33.25 5.48
N ALA A 143 2.69 -32.08 4.97
CA ALA A 143 2.10 -30.84 5.45
C ALA A 143 0.58 -30.78 5.21
N ARG A 144 0.11 -31.19 4.02
CA ARG A 144 -1.33 -31.22 3.69
C ARG A 144 -2.09 -32.32 4.47
N LEU A 145 -1.46 -33.46 4.77
CA LEU A 145 -2.02 -34.47 5.61
C LEU A 145 -2.26 -34.02 7.05
N ALA A 146 -1.35 -33.20 7.59
CA ALA A 146 -1.53 -32.61 8.91
C ALA A 146 -2.76 -31.68 8.95
N ILE A 147 -2.98 -30.89 7.89
CA ILE A 147 -4.16 -30.05 7.77
C ILE A 147 -5.45 -30.89 7.61
N LEU A 148 -5.41 -31.95 6.80
CA LEU A 148 -6.54 -32.83 6.63
C LEU A 148 -6.94 -33.51 7.96
N GLU A 149 -5.96 -33.99 8.72
CA GLU A 149 -6.20 -34.60 10.05
C GLU A 149 -6.81 -33.56 11.01
N TYR A 150 -6.31 -32.35 10.98
CA TYR A 150 -6.87 -31.25 11.75
C TYR A 150 -8.38 -31.06 11.45
N TYR A 151 -8.78 -30.92 10.17
CA TYR A 151 -10.19 -30.76 9.81
C TYR A 151 -11.05 -31.97 10.19
N ARG A 152 -10.53 -33.18 10.07
CA ARG A 152 -11.24 -34.40 10.51
C ARG A 152 -11.50 -34.37 12.01
N ASN A 153 -10.56 -33.89 12.81
CA ASN A 153 -10.73 -33.74 14.25
C ASN A 153 -11.73 -32.63 14.57
N ALA A 154 -11.63 -31.50 13.89
CA ALA A 154 -12.52 -30.37 14.05
C ALA A 154 -13.99 -30.69 13.70
N TYR A 155 -14.22 -31.53 12.67
CA TYR A 155 -15.55 -31.96 12.25
C TYR A 155 -16.38 -32.60 13.39
N ALA A 156 -15.75 -33.32 14.28
CA ALA A 156 -16.44 -33.96 15.41
C ALA A 156 -16.98 -32.95 16.44
N MET A 157 -16.37 -31.74 16.51
CA MET A 157 -16.69 -30.69 17.48
C MET A 157 -17.50 -29.56 16.87
N ALA A 158 -17.56 -29.48 15.54
CA ALA A 158 -18.19 -28.38 14.82
C ALA A 158 -19.70 -28.33 15.04
N ARG A 159 -20.23 -27.11 15.02
CA ARG A 159 -21.69 -26.86 15.04
C ARG A 159 -22.27 -27.04 13.65
N ASP A 160 -23.53 -27.40 13.57
CA ASP A 160 -24.25 -27.54 12.30
C ASP A 160 -24.41 -26.17 11.63
N GLU A 161 -24.61 -25.11 12.43
CA GLU A 161 -24.74 -23.72 11.97
C GLU A 161 -23.90 -22.79 12.86
N VAL A 162 -23.24 -21.81 12.25
CA VAL A 162 -22.55 -20.72 12.94
C VAL A 162 -23.38 -19.46 12.80
N THR A 163 -23.82 -18.90 13.92
CA THR A 163 -24.60 -17.67 13.93
C THR A 163 -23.65 -16.47 13.95
N PRO A 164 -23.82 -15.50 13.04
CA PRO A 164 -23.04 -14.26 13.08
C PRO A 164 -23.19 -13.56 14.44
N VAL A 165 -22.07 -13.10 15.01
CA VAL A 165 -22.02 -12.36 16.27
C VAL A 165 -21.81 -10.88 15.90
N PRO A 166 -22.62 -9.95 16.43
CA PRO A 166 -22.39 -8.52 16.20
C PRO A 166 -20.97 -8.12 16.65
N CYS A 167 -20.31 -7.23 15.90
CA CYS A 167 -18.98 -6.76 16.21
C CYS A 167 -18.96 -6.00 17.55
N GLU A 168 -18.16 -6.47 18.50
CA GLU A 168 -18.02 -5.85 19.83
C GLU A 168 -16.90 -4.81 19.89
N TRP A 169 -16.24 -4.51 18.76
CA TRP A 169 -15.14 -3.52 18.65
C TRP A 169 -13.99 -3.79 19.61
N LYS A 170 -13.58 -5.04 19.69
CA LYS A 170 -12.49 -5.53 20.51
C LYS A 170 -11.30 -5.90 19.65
N PHE A 171 -10.10 -5.55 20.11
CA PHE A 171 -8.86 -6.01 19.50
C PHE A 171 -8.39 -7.28 20.22
N TYR A 172 -8.03 -8.26 19.45
CA TYR A 172 -7.48 -9.51 19.96
C TYR A 172 -6.01 -9.64 19.52
N PRO A 173 -5.17 -10.37 20.26
CA PRO A 173 -3.86 -10.78 19.75
C PRO A 173 -3.99 -11.42 18.38
N MET A 174 -3.02 -11.19 17.50
CA MET A 174 -3.06 -11.71 16.13
C MET A 174 -3.31 -13.23 16.07
N GLU A 175 -2.84 -13.97 17.06
CA GLU A 175 -3.04 -15.40 17.20
C GLU A 175 -4.52 -15.78 17.40
N HIS A 176 -5.37 -14.89 17.88
CA HIS A 176 -6.81 -15.14 18.01
C HIS A 176 -7.49 -15.45 16.69
N TYR A 177 -7.01 -14.84 15.61
CA TYR A 177 -7.49 -15.07 14.24
C TYR A 177 -6.63 -16.08 13.48
N ALA A 178 -5.70 -16.78 14.18
CA ALA A 178 -4.89 -17.79 13.53
C ALA A 178 -5.76 -18.95 13.02
N VAL A 179 -5.37 -19.43 11.91
CA VAL A 179 -6.01 -20.25 10.91
C VAL A 179 -6.69 -21.54 11.42
N HIS A 180 -6.57 -21.87 12.66
CA HIS A 180 -6.98 -23.17 13.19
C HIS A 180 -8.06 -23.07 14.27
N GLY A 181 -9.02 -22.18 14.09
CA GLY A 181 -10.10 -21.74 14.98
C GLY A 181 -10.78 -22.74 15.92
N PHE A 182 -10.42 -24.02 15.91
CA PHE A 182 -11.01 -25.02 16.82
C PHE A 182 -10.16 -25.34 18.04
N ASP A 183 -8.84 -25.18 17.95
CA ASP A 183 -7.89 -25.49 19.03
C ASP A 183 -7.35 -24.22 19.71
N TYR A 184 -7.81 -23.06 19.25
CA TYR A 184 -7.36 -21.83 19.82
C TYR A 184 -8.03 -21.62 21.19
N ALA A 185 -7.39 -22.15 22.24
CA ALA A 185 -7.49 -21.60 23.57
C ALA A 185 -6.75 -20.24 23.58
N GLY A 186 -7.06 -19.38 22.60
CA GLY A 186 -6.60 -18.03 22.54
C GLY A 186 -6.98 -17.34 23.82
N SER A 187 -6.15 -16.47 24.31
CA SER A 187 -6.50 -15.69 25.48
C SER A 187 -7.84 -15.01 25.19
N ASP A 188 -8.84 -15.16 26.02
CA ASP A 188 -10.04 -14.33 26.04
C ASP A 188 -9.68 -12.85 26.28
N GLN A 189 -8.37 -12.56 26.23
CA GLN A 189 -7.82 -11.24 26.45
C GLN A 189 -8.08 -10.38 25.22
N TYR A 190 -8.76 -9.29 25.42
CA TYR A 190 -9.03 -8.30 24.40
C TYR A 190 -8.66 -6.89 24.88
N TYR A 191 -8.55 -5.98 23.94
CA TYR A 191 -8.19 -4.58 24.14
C TYR A 191 -9.18 -3.67 23.41
N THR A 192 -9.39 -2.47 23.90
CA THR A 192 -10.22 -1.45 23.25
C THR A 192 -9.45 -0.20 22.90
N ASP A 193 -8.65 0.30 23.85
CA ASP A 193 -7.98 1.59 23.74
C ASP A 193 -6.46 1.51 23.83
N THR A 194 -5.95 0.58 24.65
CA THR A 194 -4.51 0.40 24.86
C THR A 194 -4.15 -1.08 24.90
N PHE A 195 -3.00 -1.42 24.37
CA PHE A 195 -2.42 -2.76 24.41
C PHE A 195 -0.92 -2.68 24.73
N PRO A 196 -0.32 -3.78 25.24
CA PRO A 196 1.09 -3.77 25.63
C PRO A 196 2.01 -3.46 24.44
N ALA A 197 3.07 -2.71 24.73
CA ALA A 197 4.13 -2.48 23.74
C ALA A 197 4.73 -3.82 23.25
N GLY A 198 5.12 -3.88 22.01
CA GLY A 198 5.68 -5.09 21.39
C GLY A 198 4.65 -6.12 20.92
N MET A 199 3.35 -5.84 21.05
CA MET A 199 2.28 -6.70 20.56
C MET A 199 1.78 -6.26 19.17
N SER A 200 1.20 -7.22 18.45
CA SER A 200 0.31 -6.99 17.32
C SER A 200 -1.10 -7.45 17.70
N VAL A 201 -2.07 -6.57 17.48
CA VAL A 201 -3.49 -6.86 17.79
C VAL A 201 -4.36 -6.49 16.59
N ASP A 202 -5.37 -7.33 16.35
CA ASP A 202 -6.30 -7.21 15.24
C ASP A 202 -7.74 -7.03 15.73
N LEU A 203 -8.49 -6.22 15.01
CA LEU A 203 -9.95 -6.21 15.01
C LEU A 203 -10.41 -6.57 13.60
N ARG A 204 -11.23 -7.60 13.46
CA ARG A 204 -11.76 -8.03 12.17
C ARG A 204 -13.27 -8.15 12.23
N ALA A 205 -13.92 -7.56 11.25
CA ALA A 205 -15.35 -7.63 11.10
C ALA A 205 -15.73 -7.89 9.65
N VAL A 206 -16.91 -8.44 9.44
CA VAL A 206 -17.50 -8.66 8.11
C VAL A 206 -18.82 -7.95 8.01
N THR A 207 -19.15 -7.47 6.82
CA THR A 207 -20.42 -6.81 6.53
C THR A 207 -20.81 -7.06 5.08
N GLU A 208 -22.04 -6.67 4.73
CA GLU A 208 -22.52 -6.68 3.36
C GLU A 208 -23.08 -5.30 3.01
N LEU A 209 -22.61 -4.73 1.92
CA LEU A 209 -23.07 -3.45 1.40
C LEU A 209 -23.59 -3.63 -0.03
N GLY A 210 -24.91 -3.46 -0.24
CA GLY A 210 -25.51 -3.61 -1.56
C GLY A 210 -25.39 -5.01 -2.17
N GLY A 211 -25.29 -6.05 -1.36
CA GLY A 211 -25.08 -7.44 -1.79
C GLY A 211 -23.61 -7.83 -1.99
N VAL A 212 -22.69 -6.90 -1.78
CA VAL A 212 -21.23 -7.14 -1.85
C VAL A 212 -20.72 -7.40 -0.44
N PRO A 213 -20.07 -8.55 -0.18
CA PRO A 213 -19.48 -8.84 1.12
C PRO A 213 -18.12 -8.16 1.27
N TYR A 214 -17.88 -7.57 2.45
CA TYR A 214 -16.64 -6.90 2.81
C TYR A 214 -16.06 -7.47 4.09
N GLU A 215 -14.73 -7.50 4.16
CA GLU A 215 -13.98 -7.60 5.41
C GLU A 215 -13.46 -6.21 5.79
N PHE A 216 -13.63 -5.85 7.06
CA PHE A 216 -13.06 -4.69 7.71
C PHE A 216 -12.02 -5.17 8.71
N TRP A 217 -10.79 -4.75 8.54
CA TRP A 217 -9.66 -5.19 9.35
C TRP A 217 -8.85 -4.02 9.84
N VAL A 218 -8.67 -3.93 11.15
CA VAL A 218 -7.72 -3.00 11.78
C VAL A 218 -6.61 -3.80 12.43
N ASN A 219 -5.38 -3.44 12.13
CA ASN A 219 -4.19 -4.00 12.75
C ASN A 219 -3.41 -2.89 13.46
N ASN A 220 -3.10 -3.09 14.73
CA ASN A 220 -2.18 -2.24 15.47
C ASN A 220 -0.95 -3.06 15.81
N ASN A 221 0.15 -2.79 15.14
CA ASN A 221 1.41 -3.51 15.30
C ASN A 221 2.47 -2.61 15.94
N GLU A 222 2.83 -2.92 17.18
CA GLU A 222 3.84 -2.21 17.98
C GLU A 222 5.13 -3.03 18.16
N ARG A 223 5.36 -4.03 17.32
CA ARG A 223 6.57 -4.88 17.39
C ARG A 223 7.80 -4.07 17.03
N GLU A 224 8.93 -4.40 17.67
CA GLU A 224 10.19 -3.67 17.48
C GLU A 224 10.74 -3.79 16.05
N ASP A 225 10.47 -4.91 15.38
CA ASP A 225 10.95 -5.21 14.04
C ASP A 225 10.14 -4.54 12.93
N PHE A 226 8.89 -4.19 13.22
CA PHE A 226 8.02 -3.49 12.28
C PHE A 226 6.85 -2.84 13.00
N ARG A 227 6.85 -1.53 13.11
CA ARG A 227 5.74 -0.76 13.67
C ARG A 227 4.84 -0.25 12.59
N ASN A 228 3.58 -0.60 12.65
CA ASN A 228 2.58 -0.11 11.74
C ASN A 228 1.19 -0.19 12.37
N HIS A 229 0.38 0.84 12.16
CA HIS A 229 -1.04 0.81 12.42
C HIS A 229 -1.75 0.93 11.08
N SER A 230 -2.72 0.08 10.82
CA SER A 230 -3.41 0.07 9.53
C SER A 230 -4.87 -0.29 9.67
N LEU A 231 -5.66 0.20 8.74
CA LEU A 231 -7.03 -0.21 8.50
C LEU A 231 -7.16 -0.61 7.04
N SER A 232 -7.81 -1.73 6.81
CA SER A 232 -8.18 -2.19 5.48
C SER A 232 -9.66 -2.52 5.44
N ALA A 233 -10.32 -2.16 4.35
CA ALA A 233 -11.64 -2.63 4.00
C ALA A 233 -11.58 -3.16 2.59
N PHE A 234 -11.99 -4.39 2.35
CA PHE A 234 -11.89 -5.00 1.03
C PHE A 234 -13.00 -6.00 0.76
N VAL A 235 -13.32 -6.14 -0.51
CA VAL A 235 -14.32 -7.09 -0.98
C VAL A 235 -13.88 -8.52 -0.72
N LEU A 236 -14.72 -9.31 -0.09
CA LEU A 236 -14.49 -10.73 0.13
C LEU A 236 -14.85 -11.50 -1.14
N VAL A 237 -13.86 -11.84 -1.93
CA VAL A 237 -14.02 -12.67 -3.13
C VAL A 237 -14.17 -14.12 -2.72
N PRO A 238 -15.24 -14.82 -3.15
CA PRO A 238 -15.35 -16.26 -2.94
C PRO A 238 -14.19 -17.02 -3.58
N ASP A 239 -13.79 -18.14 -2.99
CA ASP A 239 -12.79 -19.00 -3.62
C ASP A 239 -13.42 -19.81 -4.76
N PHE A 240 -12.93 -19.59 -5.96
CA PHE A 240 -13.44 -20.18 -7.18
C PHE A 240 -12.41 -21.08 -7.85
N GLY A 241 -12.71 -22.36 -7.89
CA GLY A 241 -12.03 -23.31 -8.74
C GLY A 241 -10.71 -23.87 -8.22
N GLU A 242 -10.23 -24.91 -8.89
CA GLU A 242 -9.05 -25.68 -8.53
C GLU A 242 -7.81 -25.21 -9.28
N THR A 243 -7.98 -24.69 -10.50
CA THR A 243 -6.89 -24.15 -11.32
C THR A 243 -6.87 -22.62 -11.29
N ALA A 244 -5.71 -22.02 -11.57
CA ALA A 244 -5.57 -20.57 -11.66
C ALA A 244 -6.48 -19.96 -12.74
N GLU A 245 -6.64 -20.63 -13.88
CA GLU A 245 -7.47 -20.19 -14.99
C GLU A 245 -8.97 -20.21 -14.64
N GLU A 246 -9.45 -21.31 -14.02
CA GLU A 246 -10.83 -21.41 -13.56
C GLU A 246 -11.14 -20.37 -12.49
N ARG A 247 -10.24 -20.19 -11.55
CA ARG A 247 -10.36 -19.18 -10.49
C ARG A 247 -10.48 -17.79 -11.08
N GLN A 248 -9.58 -17.42 -12.00
CA GLN A 248 -9.59 -16.12 -12.64
C GLN A 248 -10.89 -15.88 -13.45
N GLY A 249 -11.36 -16.90 -14.20
CA GLY A 249 -12.61 -16.80 -14.95
C GLY A 249 -13.83 -16.59 -14.05
N ARG A 250 -13.94 -17.35 -12.95
CA ARG A 250 -15.04 -17.23 -11.98
C ARG A 250 -14.96 -15.96 -11.15
N THR A 251 -13.76 -15.52 -10.79
CA THR A 251 -13.56 -14.23 -10.14
C THR A 251 -14.08 -13.11 -11.03
N ARG A 252 -13.73 -13.11 -12.31
CA ARG A 252 -14.24 -12.14 -13.28
C ARG A 252 -15.77 -12.16 -13.37
N GLU A 253 -16.39 -13.34 -13.52
CA GLU A 253 -17.86 -13.46 -13.59
C GLU A 253 -18.52 -12.93 -12.31
N TRP A 254 -17.93 -13.20 -11.16
CA TRP A 254 -18.40 -12.72 -9.88
C TRP A 254 -18.32 -11.18 -9.78
N TYR A 255 -17.16 -10.58 -10.12
CA TYR A 255 -17.00 -9.12 -10.16
C TYR A 255 -17.98 -8.45 -11.11
N MET A 256 -18.22 -9.05 -12.29
CA MET A 256 -19.26 -8.57 -13.22
C MET A 256 -20.65 -8.61 -12.58
N SER A 257 -21.02 -9.70 -11.92
CA SER A 257 -22.32 -9.85 -11.28
C SER A 257 -22.56 -8.88 -10.13
N MET A 258 -21.49 -8.46 -9.46
CA MET A 258 -21.50 -7.47 -8.38
C MET A 258 -21.35 -6.02 -8.88
N GLY A 259 -21.21 -5.80 -10.18
CA GLY A 259 -21.00 -4.46 -10.75
C GLY A 259 -19.63 -3.85 -10.45
N LEU A 260 -18.66 -4.67 -10.08
CA LEU A 260 -17.29 -4.27 -9.71
C LEU A 260 -16.29 -4.38 -10.87
N TYR A 261 -16.70 -4.98 -11.98
CA TYR A 261 -15.87 -5.22 -13.16
C TYR A 261 -16.09 -4.17 -14.24
N SER A 262 -15.02 -3.76 -14.91
CA SER A 262 -15.07 -2.95 -16.12
C SER A 262 -14.15 -3.51 -17.19
N ASP A 263 -14.63 -3.57 -18.46
CA ASP A 263 -13.86 -4.00 -19.63
C ASP A 263 -12.94 -2.89 -20.17
N THR A 264 -13.16 -1.65 -19.74
CA THR A 264 -12.45 -0.48 -20.28
C THR A 264 -11.91 0.39 -19.16
N ALA A 265 -10.81 1.06 -19.45
CA ALA A 265 -10.26 2.08 -18.55
C ALA A 265 -11.29 3.19 -18.25
N ALA A 266 -11.22 3.73 -17.05
CA ALA A 266 -11.96 4.93 -16.69
C ALA A 266 -11.49 6.11 -17.53
N ASP A 267 -12.42 6.97 -17.93
CA ASP A 267 -12.09 8.25 -18.54
C ASP A 267 -11.76 9.32 -17.46
N GLU A 268 -11.27 10.48 -17.89
CA GLU A 268 -10.88 11.58 -17.01
C GLU A 268 -12.03 12.01 -16.08
N SER A 269 -13.26 12.05 -16.57
CA SER A 269 -14.42 12.41 -15.75
C SER A 269 -14.70 11.39 -14.64
N ALA A 270 -14.48 10.11 -14.91
CA ALA A 270 -14.63 9.05 -13.91
C ALA A 270 -13.49 9.10 -12.88
N LEU A 271 -12.25 9.42 -13.31
CA LEU A 271 -11.12 9.62 -12.43
C LEU A 271 -11.34 10.81 -11.48
N ASP A 272 -11.83 11.94 -11.99
CA ASP A 272 -12.17 13.12 -11.19
C ASP A 272 -13.29 12.82 -10.18
N ALA A 273 -14.35 12.12 -10.61
CA ALA A 273 -15.44 11.71 -9.73
C ALA A 273 -14.96 10.77 -8.62
N ALA A 274 -14.03 9.87 -8.93
CA ALA A 274 -13.43 8.96 -7.94
C ALA A 274 -12.58 9.72 -6.91
N CYS A 275 -11.78 10.71 -7.33
CA CYS A 275 -11.07 11.61 -6.42
C CYS A 275 -12.03 12.39 -5.51
N ALA A 276 -13.12 12.93 -6.06
CA ALA A 276 -14.13 13.63 -5.26
C ALA A 276 -14.77 12.69 -4.22
N ARG A 277 -15.09 11.44 -4.60
CA ARG A 277 -15.61 10.43 -3.66
C ARG A 277 -14.60 10.04 -2.60
N ALA A 278 -13.30 9.99 -2.92
CA ALA A 278 -12.24 9.73 -1.96
C ALA A 278 -12.15 10.85 -0.90
N VAL A 279 -12.32 12.11 -1.30
CA VAL A 279 -12.41 13.23 -0.35
C VAL A 279 -13.59 13.05 0.59
N GLU A 280 -14.79 12.79 0.07
CA GLU A 280 -15.99 12.54 0.90
C GLU A 280 -15.75 11.39 1.88
N LEU A 281 -15.23 10.25 1.41
CA LEU A 281 -14.93 9.09 2.26
C LEU A 281 -13.93 9.43 3.38
N SER A 282 -12.89 10.18 3.07
CA SER A 282 -11.91 10.58 4.09
C SER A 282 -12.52 11.49 5.16
N GLU A 283 -13.44 12.37 4.77
CA GLU A 283 -14.21 13.24 5.69
C GLU A 283 -15.18 12.42 6.55
N GLU A 284 -15.96 11.51 5.93
CA GLU A 284 -16.89 10.61 6.61
C GLU A 284 -16.18 9.72 7.64
N MET A 285 -14.97 9.25 7.32
CA MET A 285 -14.13 8.47 8.23
C MET A 285 -13.41 9.30 9.29
N GLY A 286 -13.44 10.64 9.19
CA GLY A 286 -12.75 11.54 10.12
C GLY A 286 -11.22 11.52 10.01
N LEU A 287 -10.68 11.29 8.81
CA LEU A 287 -9.22 11.18 8.57
C LEU A 287 -8.53 12.55 8.41
N GLY A 288 -9.27 13.66 8.42
CA GLY A 288 -8.71 14.98 8.16
C GLY A 288 -8.62 15.31 6.67
N GLU A 289 -7.72 16.23 6.31
CA GLU A 289 -7.56 16.70 4.93
C GLU A 289 -6.58 15.84 4.15
N TRP A 290 -6.96 15.48 2.92
CA TRP A 290 -6.16 14.65 2.01
C TRP A 290 -6.10 15.27 0.62
N ARG A 291 -4.96 15.10 -0.05
CA ARG A 291 -4.83 15.38 -1.47
C ARG A 291 -4.76 14.06 -2.23
N PHE A 292 -5.68 13.86 -3.16
CA PHE A 292 -5.79 12.61 -3.93
C PHE A 292 -5.33 12.78 -5.36
N SER A 293 -4.81 11.67 -5.90
CA SER A 293 -4.58 11.45 -7.33
C SER A 293 -5.20 10.12 -7.72
N SER A 294 -5.62 9.96 -8.97
CA SER A 294 -6.25 8.75 -9.48
C SER A 294 -5.64 8.28 -10.79
N ALA A 295 -5.65 6.98 -11.00
CA ALA A 295 -5.25 6.36 -12.25
C ALA A 295 -6.15 5.17 -12.59
N ALA A 296 -6.34 4.90 -13.89
CA ALA A 296 -6.98 3.67 -14.34
C ALA A 296 -5.93 2.56 -14.38
N VAL A 297 -6.21 1.43 -13.73
CA VAL A 297 -5.30 0.27 -13.63
C VAL A 297 -5.98 -0.97 -14.18
N ASP A 298 -5.31 -1.69 -15.07
CA ASP A 298 -5.77 -2.98 -15.57
C ASP A 298 -5.32 -4.13 -14.67
N ARG A 299 -6.25 -4.77 -14.00
CA ARG A 299 -6.07 -5.95 -13.14
C ARG A 299 -6.50 -7.25 -13.83
N THR A 300 -6.89 -7.22 -15.10
CA THR A 300 -7.40 -8.39 -15.83
C THR A 300 -6.39 -9.54 -15.84
N ALA A 301 -5.13 -9.24 -16.11
CA ALA A 301 -4.09 -10.25 -16.23
C ALA A 301 -3.68 -10.89 -14.90
N SER A 302 -3.73 -10.15 -13.80
CA SER A 302 -3.25 -10.60 -12.48
C SER A 302 -4.33 -11.25 -11.62
N THR A 303 -5.53 -10.67 -11.59
CA THR A 303 -6.60 -11.08 -10.69
C THR A 303 -7.93 -11.40 -11.38
N GLY A 304 -8.09 -11.02 -12.67
CA GLY A 304 -9.33 -11.14 -13.40
C GLY A 304 -10.38 -10.07 -13.06
N GLU A 305 -10.00 -9.06 -12.27
CA GLU A 305 -10.91 -8.03 -11.74
C GLU A 305 -11.28 -6.93 -12.76
N GLY A 306 -10.59 -6.91 -13.94
CA GLY A 306 -10.82 -5.91 -14.97
C GLY A 306 -10.16 -4.56 -14.67
N TRP A 307 -10.61 -3.53 -15.36
CA TRP A 307 -10.17 -2.16 -15.13
C TRP A 307 -10.77 -1.60 -13.84
N GLN A 308 -9.93 -0.94 -13.05
CA GLN A 308 -10.28 -0.30 -11.79
C GLN A 308 -9.69 1.11 -11.74
N ILE A 309 -10.22 1.93 -10.84
CA ILE A 309 -9.63 3.22 -10.49
C ILE A 309 -8.84 3.02 -9.19
N GLU A 310 -7.55 3.27 -9.25
CA GLU A 310 -6.71 3.36 -8.06
C GLU A 310 -6.49 4.82 -7.69
N ILE A 311 -6.75 5.14 -6.42
CA ILE A 311 -6.67 6.49 -5.87
C ILE A 311 -5.65 6.46 -4.75
N THR A 312 -4.65 7.32 -4.84
CA THR A 312 -3.61 7.46 -3.80
C THR A 312 -3.74 8.82 -3.13
N GLY A 313 -3.80 8.80 -1.80
CA GLY A 313 -3.90 10.00 -0.98
C GLY A 313 -2.60 10.32 -0.26
N ALA A 314 -2.28 11.61 -0.19
CA ALA A 314 -1.27 12.19 0.69
C ALA A 314 -1.96 13.03 1.77
N PRO A 315 -1.66 12.82 3.07
CA PRO A 315 -2.25 13.63 4.14
C PRO A 315 -1.79 15.07 4.03
N VAL A 316 -2.67 16.00 4.38
CA VAL A 316 -2.41 17.44 4.32
C VAL A 316 -2.35 18.00 5.74
N TYR A 317 -1.28 18.71 6.07
CA TYR A 317 -1.09 19.40 7.34
C TYR A 317 -0.88 20.89 7.07
N GLU A 318 -1.62 21.74 7.76
CA GLU A 318 -1.55 23.21 7.57
C GLU A 318 -1.68 23.65 6.10
N GLY A 319 -2.49 22.93 5.31
CA GLY A 319 -2.73 23.18 3.90
C GLY A 319 -1.67 22.64 2.92
N TYR A 320 -0.65 21.94 3.41
CA TYR A 320 0.42 21.37 2.58
C TYR A 320 0.48 19.85 2.68
N PRO A 321 0.65 19.12 1.56
CA PRO A 321 0.71 17.67 1.57
C PRO A 321 2.03 17.19 2.18
N VAL A 322 1.99 15.98 2.74
CA VAL A 322 3.22 15.23 3.00
C VAL A 322 3.67 14.61 1.68
N ASN A 323 4.88 14.97 1.26
CA ASN A 323 5.43 14.47 0.01
C ASN A 323 5.65 12.95 0.09
N TRP A 324 5.53 12.30 -1.06
CA TRP A 324 5.74 10.86 -1.13
C TRP A 324 7.13 10.46 -0.61
N GLN A 325 7.19 9.41 0.18
CA GLN A 325 8.42 8.84 0.72
C GLN A 325 8.44 7.34 0.55
N SER A 326 9.61 6.79 0.24
CA SER A 326 9.80 5.35 0.27
C SER A 326 9.74 4.83 1.71
N ALA A 327 9.10 3.68 1.91
CA ALA A 327 9.14 2.95 3.18
C ALA A 327 10.49 2.24 3.41
N ALA A 328 11.35 2.16 2.38
CA ALA A 328 12.62 1.44 2.46
C ALA A 328 13.54 2.03 3.54
N GLY A 329 13.99 1.17 4.45
CA GLY A 329 14.92 1.55 5.54
C GLY A 329 14.29 2.36 6.67
N GLN A 330 12.95 2.46 6.75
CA GLN A 330 12.25 3.15 7.83
C GLN A 330 11.62 2.16 8.81
N ASP A 331 11.75 2.45 10.11
CA ASP A 331 11.14 1.64 11.17
C ASP A 331 9.60 1.73 11.19
N TYR A 332 9.04 2.71 10.48
CA TYR A 332 7.62 2.99 10.40
C TYR A 332 7.23 3.49 9.01
N CYS A 333 6.23 2.85 8.39
CA CYS A 333 5.78 3.22 7.05
C CYS A 333 5.28 4.67 6.97
N PRO A 334 5.37 5.34 5.81
CA PRO A 334 4.71 6.61 5.57
C PRO A 334 3.19 6.51 5.72
N GLU A 335 2.55 7.57 6.24
CA GLU A 335 1.10 7.67 6.25
C GLU A 335 0.57 7.72 4.82
N SER A 336 -0.36 6.84 4.50
CA SER A 336 -0.94 6.75 3.16
C SER A 336 -2.37 6.24 3.20
N LEU A 337 -3.16 6.68 2.23
CA LEU A 337 -4.52 6.20 1.98
C LEU A 337 -4.62 5.78 0.51
N THR A 338 -4.84 4.49 0.29
CA THR A 338 -5.07 3.95 -1.05
C THR A 338 -6.49 3.43 -1.15
N ILE A 339 -7.20 3.81 -2.20
CA ILE A 339 -8.57 3.38 -2.43
C ILE A 339 -8.66 2.79 -3.83
N ARG A 340 -9.26 1.63 -3.96
CA ARG A 340 -9.61 1.04 -5.26
C ARG A 340 -11.13 1.06 -5.44
N MET A 341 -11.57 1.54 -6.58
CA MET A 341 -12.97 1.62 -6.96
C MET A 341 -13.19 1.00 -8.34
N ALA A 342 -14.38 0.46 -8.52
CA ALA A 342 -14.88 0.17 -9.86
C ALA A 342 -15.16 1.48 -10.62
N ASN A 343 -15.23 1.44 -11.96
CA ASN A 343 -15.61 2.60 -12.77
C ASN A 343 -17.01 3.14 -12.41
N SER A 344 -17.85 2.32 -11.77
CA SER A 344 -19.15 2.72 -11.22
C SER A 344 -19.06 3.56 -9.93
N GLY A 345 -17.87 3.69 -9.34
CA GLY A 345 -17.66 4.31 -8.04
C GLY A 345 -17.87 3.36 -6.84
N ALA A 346 -18.15 2.08 -7.08
CA ALA A 346 -18.27 1.10 -5.99
C ALA A 346 -16.91 0.81 -5.38
N LEU A 347 -16.84 0.81 -4.05
CA LEU A 347 -15.60 0.51 -3.32
C LEU A 347 -15.19 -0.96 -3.54
N ILE A 348 -13.94 -1.19 -3.87
CA ILE A 348 -13.34 -2.53 -3.96
C ILE A 348 -12.40 -2.76 -2.78
N GLU A 349 -11.55 -1.78 -2.49
CA GLU A 349 -10.60 -1.84 -1.39
C GLU A 349 -10.28 -0.44 -0.89
N LEU A 350 -10.03 -0.34 0.39
CA LEU A 350 -9.44 0.82 1.04
C LEU A 350 -8.34 0.33 1.97
N GLN A 351 -7.17 0.98 1.90
CA GLN A 351 -6.05 0.77 2.82
C GLN A 351 -5.62 2.10 3.39
N TYR A 352 -5.71 2.25 4.70
CA TYR A 352 -5.15 3.36 5.44
C TYR A 352 -4.01 2.87 6.30
N THR A 353 -2.82 3.40 6.08
CA THR A 353 -1.58 2.89 6.67
C THR A 353 -0.87 3.98 7.44
N SER A 354 -0.34 3.62 8.61
CA SER A 354 0.54 4.46 9.43
C SER A 354 -0.06 5.82 9.81
N PRO A 355 -1.28 5.86 10.37
CA PRO A 355 -1.88 7.11 10.83
C PRO A 355 -0.94 7.87 11.77
N MET A 356 -0.90 9.20 11.60
CA MET A 356 -0.11 10.10 12.42
C MET A 356 -1.00 11.08 13.16
N GLU A 357 -0.53 11.56 14.29
CA GLU A 357 -1.15 12.68 14.98
C GLU A 357 -0.13 13.79 15.26
N VAL A 358 -0.56 15.03 15.10
CA VAL A 358 0.27 16.19 15.46
C VAL A 358 0.31 16.33 16.98
N VAL A 359 1.51 16.30 17.52
CA VAL A 359 1.74 16.47 18.97
C VAL A 359 1.90 17.97 19.31
N GLU A 360 2.71 18.66 18.49
CA GLU A 360 3.01 20.08 18.71
C GLU A 360 3.57 20.71 17.42
N ALA A 361 3.52 22.03 17.34
CA ALA A 361 4.36 22.75 16.39
C ALA A 361 5.74 22.96 17.04
N ALA A 362 6.74 22.21 16.57
CA ALA A 362 8.12 22.32 17.04
C ALA A 362 8.71 23.71 16.72
N GLU A 363 8.26 24.31 15.60
CA GLU A 363 8.53 25.69 15.21
C GLU A 363 7.27 26.26 14.53
N GLN A 364 6.73 27.37 15.06
CA GLN A 364 5.45 27.93 14.61
C GLN A 364 5.48 28.53 13.21
N ALA A 365 6.60 29.10 12.80
CA ALA A 365 6.77 29.78 11.52
C ALA A 365 8.24 29.80 11.13
N ALA A 366 8.75 28.68 10.63
CA ALA A 366 10.09 28.62 10.07
C ALA A 366 10.17 29.50 8.81
N ALA A 367 11.13 30.42 8.80
CA ALA A 367 11.39 31.23 7.60
C ALA A 367 12.00 30.35 6.52
N LEU A 368 11.44 30.44 5.31
CA LEU A 368 11.84 29.60 4.18
C LEU A 368 12.70 30.38 3.20
N LYS A 369 13.57 29.66 2.49
CA LYS A 369 14.35 30.20 1.38
C LYS A 369 13.44 30.46 0.18
N THR A 370 13.83 31.42 -0.63
CA THR A 370 13.16 31.72 -1.91
C THR A 370 13.56 30.70 -2.99
N TRP A 371 12.83 30.67 -4.09
CA TRP A 371 13.23 29.91 -5.29
C TRP A 371 14.64 30.28 -5.76
N ALA A 372 14.98 31.55 -5.79
CA ALA A 372 16.31 32.02 -6.18
C ALA A 372 17.44 31.48 -5.30
N ASP A 373 17.14 31.16 -4.05
CA ASP A 373 18.08 30.53 -3.11
C ASP A 373 18.09 29.01 -3.23
N MET A 374 16.93 28.40 -3.45
CA MET A 374 16.76 26.93 -3.45
C MET A 374 17.21 26.25 -4.74
N GLU A 375 16.87 26.83 -5.90
CA GLU A 375 17.18 26.24 -7.22
C GLU A 375 18.68 25.93 -7.38
N PRO A 376 19.62 26.87 -7.12
CA PRO A 376 21.05 26.58 -7.24
C PRO A 376 21.52 25.46 -6.30
N LEU A 377 20.98 25.40 -5.08
CA LEU A 377 21.35 24.38 -4.08
C LEU A 377 20.86 23.00 -4.52
N ALA A 378 19.60 22.89 -4.94
CA ALA A 378 19.02 21.64 -5.44
C ALA A 378 19.77 21.14 -6.68
N MET A 379 20.01 22.01 -7.67
CA MET A 379 20.74 21.66 -8.88
C MET A 379 22.19 21.26 -8.59
N GLN A 380 22.88 21.91 -7.66
CA GLN A 380 24.22 21.52 -7.26
C GLN A 380 24.24 20.13 -6.60
N THR A 381 23.28 19.88 -5.72
CA THR A 381 23.17 18.57 -5.05
C THR A 381 22.84 17.46 -6.05
N MET A 382 21.90 17.70 -6.97
CA MET A 382 21.55 16.74 -8.01
C MET A 382 22.74 16.40 -8.92
N ARG A 383 23.61 17.37 -9.23
CA ARG A 383 24.84 17.10 -10.00
C ARG A 383 25.82 16.20 -9.27
N SER A 384 25.80 16.17 -7.94
CA SER A 384 26.68 15.35 -7.11
C SER A 384 26.11 13.97 -6.78
N LEU A 385 24.92 13.59 -7.29
CA LEU A 385 24.34 12.28 -7.07
C LEU A 385 25.18 11.17 -7.69
N SER A 386 25.17 10.01 -7.04
CA SER A 386 25.78 8.77 -7.52
C SER A 386 24.74 7.64 -7.52
N TYR A 387 25.07 6.53 -8.14
CA TYR A 387 24.21 5.34 -8.11
C TYR A 387 23.87 4.90 -6.67
N GLU A 388 24.85 4.94 -5.77
CA GLU A 388 24.69 4.53 -4.38
C GLU A 388 23.69 5.40 -3.60
N THR A 389 23.56 6.67 -4.00
CA THR A 389 22.69 7.63 -3.33
C THR A 389 21.31 7.74 -3.98
N LEU A 390 21.13 7.27 -5.22
CA LEU A 390 19.91 7.40 -5.97
C LEU A 390 19.13 6.08 -6.10
N ILE A 391 19.85 4.97 -6.32
CA ILE A 391 19.19 3.68 -6.52
C ILE A 391 18.86 3.06 -5.16
N PRO A 392 17.58 2.83 -4.85
CA PRO A 392 17.18 2.16 -3.62
C PRO A 392 17.81 0.77 -3.52
N ASN A 393 18.29 0.42 -2.32
CA ASN A 393 18.95 -0.87 -2.07
C ASN A 393 20.09 -1.20 -3.06
N TYR A 394 20.84 -0.18 -3.51
CA TYR A 394 21.88 -0.32 -4.55
C TYR A 394 22.79 -1.52 -4.35
N ALA A 395 23.19 -1.81 -3.12
CA ALA A 395 24.09 -2.94 -2.84
C ALA A 395 23.48 -4.29 -3.28
N SER A 396 22.20 -4.52 -3.00
CA SER A 396 21.46 -5.73 -3.38
C SER A 396 21.20 -5.77 -4.90
N GLU A 397 20.81 -4.63 -5.48
CA GLU A 397 20.59 -4.51 -6.93
C GLU A 397 21.89 -4.76 -7.69
N LYS A 398 22.99 -4.17 -7.22
CA LYS A 398 24.32 -4.39 -7.81
C LYS A 398 24.76 -5.84 -7.71
N GLU A 399 24.57 -6.49 -6.56
CA GLU A 399 24.90 -7.91 -6.39
C GLU A 399 24.12 -8.77 -7.40
N TRP A 400 22.82 -8.50 -7.58
CA TRP A 400 22.00 -9.20 -8.56
C TRP A 400 22.48 -8.96 -10.00
N TRP A 401 22.77 -7.71 -10.38
CA TRP A 401 23.31 -7.39 -11.71
C TRP A 401 24.63 -8.06 -11.97
N ASP A 402 25.53 -8.10 -10.99
CA ASP A 402 26.82 -8.79 -11.08
C ASP A 402 26.63 -10.32 -11.28
N VAL A 403 25.64 -10.92 -10.58
CA VAL A 403 25.31 -12.36 -10.72
C VAL A 403 24.81 -12.70 -12.11
N ILE A 404 23.93 -11.88 -12.68
CA ILE A 404 23.40 -12.11 -14.03
C ILE A 404 24.31 -11.58 -15.14
N GLY A 405 25.42 -10.93 -14.79
CA GLY A 405 26.37 -10.35 -15.74
C GLY A 405 25.82 -9.15 -16.50
N ALA A 406 24.89 -8.41 -15.91
CA ALA A 406 24.30 -7.23 -16.56
C ALA A 406 25.32 -6.10 -16.74
N VAL A 407 25.23 -5.40 -17.86
CA VAL A 407 26.01 -4.21 -18.16
C VAL A 407 25.08 -3.01 -18.24
N ILE A 408 25.18 -2.12 -17.27
CA ILE A 408 24.39 -0.86 -17.23
C ILE A 408 24.87 0.05 -18.36
N THR A 409 23.97 0.54 -19.18
CA THR A 409 24.25 1.46 -20.28
C THR A 409 23.75 2.87 -20.02
N GLU A 410 22.68 3.04 -19.23
CA GLU A 410 22.09 4.31 -18.92
C GLU A 410 21.38 4.27 -17.56
N VAL A 411 21.52 5.32 -16.79
CA VAL A 411 20.67 5.64 -15.64
C VAL A 411 20.05 7.01 -15.87
N ARG A 412 18.73 7.10 -15.78
CA ARG A 412 17.96 8.30 -16.06
C ARG A 412 16.98 8.57 -14.93
N LEU A 413 16.96 9.83 -14.48
CA LEU A 413 15.96 10.35 -13.56
C LEU A 413 15.15 11.41 -14.28
N ASP A 414 13.88 11.11 -14.53
CA ASP A 414 12.92 12.02 -15.13
C ASP A 414 12.01 12.59 -14.05
N ILE A 415 12.09 13.90 -13.84
CA ILE A 415 11.30 14.66 -12.85
C ILE A 415 10.27 15.48 -13.64
N ASP A 416 9.02 15.20 -13.42
CA ASP A 416 7.89 15.83 -14.12
C ASP A 416 7.16 16.86 -13.26
N ARG A 417 7.49 16.93 -11.97
CA ARG A 417 6.85 17.83 -11.03
C ARG A 417 7.82 18.31 -9.95
N VAL A 418 7.61 19.56 -9.51
CA VAL A 418 8.30 20.15 -8.36
C VAL A 418 7.24 20.66 -7.40
N CYS A 419 7.22 20.17 -6.18
CA CYS A 419 6.15 20.46 -5.24
C CYS A 419 6.66 20.90 -3.86
N ILE A 420 5.85 21.73 -3.22
CA ILE A 420 6.05 22.20 -1.85
C ILE A 420 5.17 21.35 -0.93
N GLY A 421 5.76 20.90 0.18
CA GLY A 421 5.04 20.11 1.16
C GLY A 421 5.87 19.85 2.40
N TYR A 422 5.59 18.73 3.03
CA TYR A 422 6.35 18.24 4.18
C TYR A 422 7.09 16.97 3.83
N THR A 423 8.30 16.85 4.32
CA THR A 423 9.04 15.58 4.35
C THR A 423 9.18 15.11 5.78
N ARG A 424 8.91 13.83 6.02
CA ARG A 424 8.98 13.21 7.34
C ARG A 424 10.42 12.85 7.68
N VAL A 425 10.91 13.35 8.81
CA VAL A 425 12.26 13.09 9.32
C VAL A 425 12.18 12.38 10.68
N PRO A 426 12.83 11.22 10.86
CA PRO A 426 12.82 10.51 12.15
C PRO A 426 13.42 11.36 13.28
N CYS A 427 12.83 11.23 14.48
CA CYS A 427 13.32 11.85 15.72
C CYS A 427 13.49 10.80 16.81
N ASP A 428 14.20 11.18 17.86
CA ASP A 428 14.30 10.36 19.07
C ASP A 428 12.92 10.04 19.66
N GLY A 429 12.77 8.84 20.22
CA GLY A 429 11.55 8.43 20.92
C GLY A 429 10.39 8.00 20.02
N GLY A 430 10.65 7.61 18.76
CA GLY A 430 9.63 7.08 17.86
C GLY A 430 8.65 8.13 17.32
N SER A 431 9.02 9.42 17.38
CA SER A 431 8.32 10.53 16.77
C SER A 431 9.03 10.98 15.49
N PHE A 432 8.35 11.84 14.71
CA PHE A 432 8.90 12.40 13.47
C PHE A 432 8.70 13.91 13.47
N LEU A 433 9.53 14.60 12.70
CA LEU A 433 9.26 15.97 12.29
C LEU A 433 8.74 15.98 10.85
N LEU A 434 7.69 16.74 10.63
CA LEU A 434 7.29 17.17 9.29
C LEU A 434 8.01 18.49 9.01
N VAL A 435 9.00 18.43 8.14
CA VAL A 435 9.88 19.53 7.79
C VAL A 435 9.42 20.13 6.46
N PRO A 436 9.23 21.45 6.36
CA PRO A 436 8.92 22.09 5.08
C PRO A 436 9.95 21.73 4.02
N SER A 437 9.51 21.20 2.89
CA SER A 437 10.40 20.68 1.86
C SER A 437 10.00 21.08 0.46
N LEU A 438 11.02 21.21 -0.39
CA LEU A 438 10.93 21.28 -1.84
C LEU A 438 11.25 19.87 -2.36
N SER A 439 10.29 19.25 -3.02
CA SER A 439 10.40 17.88 -3.49
C SER A 439 10.39 17.80 -5.01
N PHE A 440 11.23 16.92 -5.52
CA PHE A 440 11.37 16.58 -6.93
C PHE A 440 11.04 15.09 -7.10
N PRO A 441 9.75 14.73 -7.10
CA PRO A 441 9.35 13.37 -7.42
C PRO A 441 9.63 13.06 -8.88
N GLY A 442 10.08 11.87 -9.16
CA GLY A 442 10.46 11.48 -10.50
C GLY A 442 10.54 9.97 -10.67
N LYS A 443 10.76 9.55 -11.91
CA LYS A 443 10.96 8.16 -12.30
C LYS A 443 12.43 7.89 -12.58
N LEU A 444 12.97 6.89 -11.88
CA LEU A 444 14.33 6.40 -12.08
C LEU A 444 14.28 5.15 -12.98
N GLY A 445 14.92 5.23 -14.13
CA GLY A 445 15.12 4.10 -15.03
C GLY A 445 16.59 3.68 -15.06
N VAL A 446 16.85 2.39 -15.02
CA VAL A 446 18.18 1.79 -15.16
C VAL A 446 18.16 0.82 -16.33
N THR A 447 18.74 1.23 -17.43
CA THR A 447 18.76 0.43 -18.66
C THR A 447 20.12 -0.25 -18.85
N GLY A 448 20.09 -1.49 -19.29
CA GLY A 448 21.28 -2.27 -19.56
C GLY A 448 21.02 -3.47 -20.45
N TYR A 449 21.99 -4.36 -20.58
CA TYR A 449 21.85 -5.61 -21.32
C TYR A 449 22.60 -6.74 -20.62
N ILE A 450 22.25 -8.00 -20.95
CA ILE A 450 22.92 -9.20 -20.45
C ILE A 450 23.68 -9.87 -21.60
N PRO A 451 25.02 -9.79 -21.66
CA PRO A 451 25.80 -10.35 -22.74
C PRO A 451 25.53 -11.84 -22.98
N GLY A 452 25.25 -12.20 -24.22
CA GLY A 452 24.98 -13.59 -24.61
C GLY A 452 23.60 -14.14 -24.26
N VAL A 453 22.76 -13.35 -23.57
CA VAL A 453 21.39 -13.71 -23.19
C VAL A 453 20.38 -12.69 -23.76
N HIS A 454 20.61 -11.44 -23.49
CA HIS A 454 19.78 -10.32 -23.90
C HIS A 454 20.67 -9.17 -24.38
N GLU A 455 20.90 -9.08 -25.71
CA GLU A 455 21.78 -8.07 -26.28
C GLU A 455 21.10 -6.73 -26.58
N SER A 456 19.76 -6.68 -26.49
CA SER A 456 19.01 -5.43 -26.60
C SER A 456 18.90 -4.76 -25.23
N PRO A 457 18.89 -3.41 -25.19
CA PRO A 457 18.65 -2.69 -23.94
C PRO A 457 17.33 -3.11 -23.29
N MET A 458 17.36 -3.34 -22.01
CA MET A 458 16.19 -3.70 -21.18
C MET A 458 16.24 -2.92 -19.85
N GLU A 459 15.09 -2.72 -19.23
CA GLU A 459 15.02 -2.14 -17.91
C GLU A 459 15.54 -3.15 -16.87
N LEU A 460 16.45 -2.70 -16.00
CA LEU A 460 17.12 -3.55 -15.01
C LEU A 460 16.62 -3.33 -13.57
N LEU A 461 16.01 -2.20 -13.28
CA LEU A 461 15.55 -1.86 -11.94
C LEU A 461 14.06 -2.18 -11.76
N ASP A 462 13.25 -1.90 -12.78
CA ASP A 462 11.82 -2.16 -12.79
C ASP A 462 11.47 -3.17 -13.87
N ARG A 463 10.98 -4.34 -13.45
CA ARG A 463 10.64 -5.44 -14.36
C ARG A 463 9.35 -5.19 -15.14
N ASP A 464 8.51 -4.29 -14.67
CA ASP A 464 7.21 -3.96 -15.28
C ASP A 464 7.31 -2.81 -16.28
N GLY A 465 8.48 -2.13 -16.36
CA GLY A 465 8.81 -1.16 -17.40
C GLY A 465 8.36 0.28 -17.14
N ASP A 466 7.81 0.57 -15.98
CA ASP A 466 7.28 1.90 -15.62
C ASP A 466 8.30 2.83 -14.93
N GLY A 467 9.49 2.32 -14.61
CA GLY A 467 10.52 3.00 -13.84
C GLY A 467 10.23 2.99 -12.33
N TYR A 468 11.26 3.23 -11.54
CA TYR A 468 11.16 3.24 -10.08
C TYR A 468 10.90 4.66 -9.57
N ASN A 469 9.83 4.84 -8.78
CA ASN A 469 9.49 6.15 -8.21
C ASN A 469 10.50 6.56 -7.13
N VAL A 470 11.08 7.74 -7.27
CA VAL A 470 11.98 8.35 -6.29
C VAL A 470 11.58 9.78 -6.03
N SER A 471 11.95 10.32 -4.87
CA SER A 471 11.83 11.75 -4.58
C SER A 471 13.16 12.28 -4.06
N LEU A 472 13.53 13.46 -4.52
CA LEU A 472 14.65 14.21 -3.98
C LEU A 472 14.11 15.39 -3.19
N ASP A 473 14.21 15.31 -1.87
CA ASP A 473 13.62 16.27 -0.96
C ASP A 473 14.68 17.18 -0.35
N PHE A 474 14.39 18.48 -0.31
CA PHE A 474 15.29 19.51 0.22
C PHE A 474 14.58 20.33 1.29
N ASP A 475 15.24 20.51 2.44
CA ASP A 475 14.74 21.35 3.52
C ASP A 475 14.66 22.82 3.05
N LEU A 476 13.46 23.37 3.04
CA LEU A 476 13.24 24.75 2.62
C LEU A 476 13.86 25.81 3.55
N ARG A 477 14.28 25.44 4.76
CA ARG A 477 14.90 26.35 5.74
C ARG A 477 16.37 26.60 5.44
N ASP A 478 17.11 25.58 5.04
CA ASP A 478 18.56 25.66 4.83
C ASP A 478 19.04 25.19 3.45
N GLY A 479 18.23 24.45 2.72
CA GLY A 479 18.53 23.89 1.41
C GLY A 479 19.28 22.56 1.45
N GLY A 480 19.42 21.96 2.64
CA GLY A 480 20.00 20.63 2.80
C GLY A 480 19.10 19.53 2.22
N ARG A 481 19.71 18.49 1.64
CA ARG A 481 18.96 17.31 1.21
C ARG A 481 18.46 16.52 2.43
N ILE A 482 17.20 16.09 2.37
CA ILE A 482 16.55 15.25 3.38
C ILE A 482 16.56 13.80 2.88
N GLY A 483 17.16 12.89 3.61
CA GLY A 483 17.18 11.45 3.29
C GLY A 483 18.42 10.96 2.57
#